data_33c10c530b0e195582148a97d01697f1
#
_entry.id   33c10c530b0e195582148a97d01697f1
#
_cell.length_a   1.000
_cell.length_b   1.000
_cell.length_c   1.000
_cell.angle_alpha   90.00
_cell.angle_beta   90.00
_cell.angle_gamma   90.00
#
_symmetry.space_group_name_H-M   'P 1'
#
loop_
_entity.id
_entity.type
_entity.pdbx_description
1 polymer ?
#
loop_
_entity_poly.entity_id
_entity_poly.type
_entity_poly.pdbx_seq_one_letter_code
_entity_poly.pdbx_strand_id
1 'polypeptide(L)'
;MQDDPRSGPTKPTRREFLRNTGGTAAAAVIAGYAPVSSDSAAGQGGPPTTSAEGPNIEGVVSVTLRVNGKDRQLRVDPRTTLLDCLRETLSLTGTKKGCDHGQCGACTVHVDGRRVLSCLSLALMHDGEDITTIEGLGTPAALHPMQAAFLAHDAYQCGYCTCGQIMSAVAMLKEPCGPDDAAVKELMSGNICRCGAYPNIVAAIQHVRKST
;
A
#
# COMPACT_ATOMS: atom_id res chain seq x y z
N MET A 1 56.37 31.20 -20.80
CA MET A 1 55.12 30.45 -20.73
C MET A 1 54.97 30.03 -19.30
N GLN A 2 54.04 30.67 -18.58
CA GLN A 2 53.82 30.42 -17.16
C GLN A 2 52.66 29.43 -17.04
N ASP A 3 52.88 28.31 -16.38
CA ASP A 3 51.87 27.31 -16.09
C ASP A 3 50.83 27.86 -15.09
N ASP A 4 49.55 27.78 -15.46
CA ASP A 4 48.42 28.18 -14.59
C ASP A 4 48.19 27.08 -13.52
N PRO A 5 48.38 27.35 -12.23
CA PRO A 5 48.25 26.35 -11.16
C PRO A 5 46.79 25.96 -10.80
N ARG A 6 45.79 26.32 -11.62
CA ARG A 6 44.38 26.09 -11.36
C ARG A 6 43.74 24.92 -12.13
N SER A 7 44.51 24.08 -12.83
CA SER A 7 44.01 22.88 -13.46
C SER A 7 43.89 21.72 -12.45
N GLY A 8 42.80 21.68 -11.70
CA GLY A 8 42.41 20.51 -10.92
C GLY A 8 42.09 19.32 -11.84
N PRO A 9 42.07 18.08 -11.32
CA PRO A 9 41.85 16.88 -12.11
C PRO A 9 40.53 16.98 -12.88
N THR A 10 40.60 16.87 -14.20
CA THR A 10 39.42 16.91 -15.07
C THR A 10 38.49 15.75 -14.75
N LYS A 11 37.23 16.08 -14.38
CA LYS A 11 36.20 15.07 -14.12
C LYS A 11 36.00 14.21 -15.36
N PRO A 12 36.00 12.86 -15.24
CA PRO A 12 35.81 11.97 -16.37
C PRO A 12 34.49 12.25 -17.08
N THR A 13 34.52 12.26 -18.39
CA THR A 13 33.30 12.44 -19.20
C THR A 13 32.40 11.21 -19.08
N ARG A 14 31.08 11.37 -19.29
CA ARG A 14 30.11 10.29 -19.25
C ARG A 14 30.50 9.09 -20.13
N ARG A 15 31.18 9.35 -21.24
CA ARG A 15 31.67 8.34 -22.20
C ARG A 15 32.88 7.58 -21.65
N GLU A 16 33.79 8.24 -20.94
CA GLU A 16 34.94 7.62 -20.28
C GLU A 16 34.54 6.77 -19.11
N PHE A 17 33.55 7.24 -18.33
CA PHE A 17 32.94 6.45 -17.23
C PHE A 17 32.34 5.13 -17.74
N LEU A 18 31.53 5.17 -18.82
CA LEU A 18 30.90 3.98 -19.39
C LEU A 18 31.94 3.02 -20.04
N ARG A 19 33.03 3.53 -20.57
CA ARG A 19 34.09 2.68 -21.16
C ARG A 19 34.88 1.96 -20.07
N ASN A 20 35.12 2.60 -18.94
CA ASN A 20 35.90 2.04 -17.84
C ASN A 20 35.10 1.08 -16.96
N THR A 21 33.76 1.19 -16.91
CA THR A 21 32.89 0.28 -16.18
C THR A 21 32.41 -0.93 -16.99
N GLY A 22 32.48 -0.86 -18.34
CA GLY A 22 32.02 -1.95 -19.22
C GLY A 22 32.97 -3.13 -19.39
N GLY A 23 34.23 -3.01 -18.93
CA GLY A 23 35.26 -4.03 -19.17
C GLY A 23 35.46 -5.10 -18.10
N THR A 24 34.90 -4.94 -16.90
CA THR A 24 35.16 -5.81 -15.75
C THR A 24 33.97 -6.65 -15.27
N ALA A 25 32.77 -6.45 -15.84
CA ALA A 25 31.57 -7.16 -15.39
C ALA A 25 31.24 -8.46 -16.14
N ALA A 26 31.96 -8.79 -17.22
CA ALA A 26 31.61 -9.95 -18.06
C ALA A 26 32.32 -11.27 -17.71
N ALA A 27 33.29 -11.28 -16.79
CA ALA A 27 34.10 -12.48 -16.50
C ALA A 27 33.73 -13.22 -15.17
N ALA A 28 32.80 -12.70 -14.36
CA ALA A 28 32.55 -13.25 -13.02
C ALA A 28 31.24 -14.07 -12.88
N VAL A 29 30.43 -14.25 -13.94
CA VAL A 29 29.08 -14.83 -13.82
C VAL A 29 28.98 -16.32 -14.23
N ILE A 30 30.08 -16.96 -14.72
CA ILE A 30 30.01 -18.33 -15.26
C ILE A 30 30.55 -19.43 -14.28
N ALA A 31 31.01 -19.07 -13.09
CA ALA A 31 31.58 -20.06 -12.16
C ALA A 31 30.77 -20.17 -10.86
N GLY A 32 29.51 -20.61 -10.91
CA GLY A 32 28.75 -20.76 -9.66
C GLY A 32 27.35 -21.36 -9.72
N TYR A 33 26.98 -22.03 -10.81
CA TYR A 33 25.74 -22.81 -10.82
C TYR A 33 26.06 -24.30 -10.52
N ALA A 34 26.02 -24.68 -9.24
CA ALA A 34 25.86 -26.06 -8.85
C ALA A 34 24.36 -26.41 -8.80
N PRO A 35 23.94 -27.58 -9.35
CA PRO A 35 22.52 -27.95 -9.27
C PRO A 35 22.16 -28.30 -7.82
N VAL A 36 21.16 -27.65 -7.27
CA VAL A 36 20.55 -27.97 -5.97
C VAL A 36 19.70 -29.22 -6.19
N SER A 37 20.07 -30.32 -5.60
CA SER A 37 19.28 -31.55 -5.57
C SER A 37 17.98 -31.32 -4.79
N SER A 38 16.85 -31.57 -5.44
CA SER A 38 15.52 -31.58 -4.83
C SER A 38 15.33 -32.87 -4.02
N ASP A 39 15.62 -32.85 -2.73
CA ASP A 39 15.11 -33.84 -1.80
C ASP A 39 13.70 -33.40 -1.33
N SER A 40 12.72 -34.16 -1.82
CA SER A 40 11.31 -34.04 -1.43
C SER A 40 11.12 -34.69 -0.05
N ALA A 41 11.12 -33.85 0.99
CA ALA A 41 10.58 -34.25 2.30
C ALA A 41 9.15 -33.71 2.42
N ALA A 42 8.17 -34.59 2.19
CA ALA A 42 6.76 -34.30 2.50
C ALA A 42 6.59 -34.22 4.03
N GLY A 43 6.60 -33.00 4.54
CA GLY A 43 6.22 -32.64 5.91
C GLY A 43 4.83 -32.01 5.90
N GLN A 44 3.81 -32.75 6.35
CA GLN A 44 2.48 -32.22 6.68
C GLN A 44 2.63 -31.30 7.89
N GLY A 45 2.79 -30.00 7.64
CA GLY A 45 2.73 -28.95 8.65
C GLY A 45 1.46 -28.15 8.41
N GLY A 46 0.46 -28.26 9.30
CA GLY A 46 -0.67 -27.35 9.36
C GLY A 46 -0.19 -25.90 9.50
N PRO A 47 -1.06 -24.90 9.21
CA PRO A 47 -0.68 -23.50 9.30
C PRO A 47 -0.15 -23.20 10.71
N PRO A 48 0.99 -22.50 10.84
CA PRO A 48 1.51 -22.19 12.16
C PRO A 48 0.51 -21.29 12.90
N THR A 49 -0.06 -21.82 13.97
CA THR A 49 -0.71 -21.00 15.00
C THR A 49 0.42 -20.26 15.70
N THR A 50 0.77 -19.09 15.19
CA THR A 50 1.75 -18.22 15.82
C THR A 50 1.11 -17.55 17.03
N SER A 51 1.21 -18.21 18.17
CA SER A 51 1.29 -17.51 19.44
C SER A 51 2.67 -16.86 19.48
N ALA A 52 2.78 -15.66 18.92
CA ALA A 52 4.02 -14.89 18.93
C ALA A 52 4.22 -14.32 20.34
N GLU A 53 4.76 -15.10 21.26
CA GLU A 53 5.47 -14.56 22.41
C GLU A 53 6.80 -14.00 21.89
N GLY A 54 6.72 -12.79 21.32
CA GLY A 54 7.90 -11.99 21.03
C GLY A 54 8.57 -11.53 22.33
N PRO A 55 9.85 -11.05 22.27
CA PRO A 55 10.58 -10.58 23.44
C PRO A 55 9.73 -9.56 24.21
N ASN A 56 9.79 -9.62 25.54
CA ASN A 56 9.04 -8.73 26.41
C ASN A 56 9.63 -7.31 26.31
N ILE A 57 9.13 -6.53 25.34
CA ILE A 57 9.52 -5.13 25.14
C ILE A 57 8.67 -4.31 26.11
N GLU A 58 9.33 -3.57 27.02
CA GLU A 58 8.65 -2.65 27.93
C GLU A 58 7.76 -1.68 27.15
N GLY A 59 6.50 -1.51 27.60
CA GLY A 59 5.54 -0.60 26.99
C GLY A 59 4.69 -1.17 25.84
N VAL A 60 4.88 -2.43 25.45
CA VAL A 60 4.00 -3.07 24.45
C VAL A 60 2.65 -3.40 25.06
N VAL A 61 1.57 -3.05 24.36
CA VAL A 61 0.18 -3.34 24.75
C VAL A 61 -0.42 -4.42 23.85
N SER A 62 -1.32 -5.23 24.43
CA SER A 62 -2.11 -6.17 23.65
C SER A 62 -3.33 -5.46 23.07
N VAL A 63 -3.63 -5.72 21.80
CA VAL A 63 -4.80 -5.21 21.10
C VAL A 63 -5.42 -6.33 20.26
N THR A 64 -6.75 -6.37 20.21
CA THR A 64 -7.50 -7.30 19.35
C THR A 64 -8.18 -6.50 18.24
N LEU A 65 -7.69 -6.63 17.01
CA LEU A 65 -8.30 -5.98 15.84
C LEU A 65 -9.07 -7.03 15.03
N ARG A 66 -10.29 -6.72 14.64
CA ARG A 66 -11.03 -7.54 13.69
C ARG A 66 -10.78 -7.04 12.27
N VAL A 67 -9.85 -7.66 11.57
CA VAL A 67 -9.41 -7.21 10.25
C VAL A 67 -9.90 -8.14 9.16
N ASN A 68 -10.70 -7.61 8.23
CA ASN A 68 -11.30 -8.35 7.12
C ASN A 68 -12.07 -9.60 7.62
N GLY A 69 -12.86 -9.44 8.70
CA GLY A 69 -13.65 -10.49 9.30
C GLY A 69 -12.87 -11.52 10.12
N LYS A 70 -11.58 -11.27 10.40
CA LYS A 70 -10.73 -12.18 11.21
C LYS A 70 -10.17 -11.45 12.41
N ASP A 71 -10.37 -12.04 13.61
CA ASP A 71 -9.80 -11.51 14.83
C ASP A 71 -8.29 -11.72 14.86
N ARG A 72 -7.54 -10.66 15.17
CA ARG A 72 -6.09 -10.59 15.24
C ARG A 72 -5.66 -10.09 16.61
N GLN A 73 -5.15 -10.98 17.44
CA GLN A 73 -4.51 -10.61 18.70
C GLN A 73 -3.07 -10.20 18.42
N LEU A 74 -2.73 -8.97 18.75
CA LEU A 74 -1.45 -8.35 18.43
C LEU A 74 -0.83 -7.73 19.67
N ARG A 75 0.49 -7.63 19.69
CA ARG A 75 1.24 -6.86 20.66
C ARG A 75 1.92 -5.73 19.93
N VAL A 76 1.56 -4.50 20.24
CA VAL A 76 2.03 -3.31 19.53
C VAL A 76 2.56 -2.26 20.50
N ASP A 77 3.51 -1.44 20.04
CA ASP A 77 3.87 -0.19 20.75
C ASP A 77 2.62 0.72 20.74
N PRO A 78 2.24 1.36 21.87
CA PRO A 78 1.07 2.24 21.93
C PRO A 78 1.05 3.35 20.88
N ARG A 79 2.21 3.72 20.35
CA ARG A 79 2.38 4.76 19.31
C ARG A 79 2.24 4.22 17.90
N THR A 80 2.08 2.91 17.71
CA THR A 80 1.94 2.30 16.38
C THR A 80 0.66 2.79 15.73
N THR A 81 0.79 3.38 14.53
CA THR A 81 -0.38 3.76 13.74
C THR A 81 -1.13 2.54 13.24
N LEU A 82 -2.43 2.68 12.98
CA LEU A 82 -3.21 1.61 12.37
C LEU A 82 -2.61 1.22 11.01
N LEU A 83 -2.11 2.20 10.24
CA LEU A 83 -1.43 1.97 8.97
C LEU A 83 -0.21 1.07 9.12
N ASP A 84 0.69 1.38 10.06
CA ASP A 84 1.89 0.57 10.28
C ASP A 84 1.56 -0.81 10.82
N CYS A 85 0.57 -0.91 11.71
CA CYS A 85 0.07 -2.19 12.20
C CYS A 85 -0.44 -3.09 11.05
N LEU A 86 -1.27 -2.54 10.15
CA LEU A 86 -1.79 -3.29 8.99
C LEU A 86 -0.67 -3.73 8.05
N ARG A 87 0.27 -2.84 7.74
CA ARG A 87 1.32 -3.09 6.75
C ARG A 87 2.47 -3.94 7.27
N GLU A 88 3.02 -3.55 8.43
CA GLU A 88 4.28 -4.12 8.93
C GLU A 88 4.02 -5.33 9.85
N THR A 89 2.93 -5.29 10.66
CA THR A 89 2.62 -6.39 11.57
C THR A 89 1.76 -7.47 10.90
N LEU A 90 0.72 -7.04 10.16
CA LEU A 90 -0.21 -7.98 9.50
C LEU A 90 0.13 -8.27 8.04
N SER A 91 1.15 -7.61 7.47
CA SER A 91 1.58 -7.75 6.06
C SER A 91 0.47 -7.45 5.04
N LEU A 92 -0.53 -6.64 5.41
CA LEU A 92 -1.60 -6.17 4.52
C LEU A 92 -1.12 -4.91 3.80
N THR A 93 -0.36 -5.09 2.72
CA THR A 93 0.35 -4.01 2.02
C THR A 93 -0.49 -3.26 0.98
N GLY A 94 -1.74 -3.65 0.78
CA GLY A 94 -2.68 -2.97 -0.12
C GLY A 94 -2.97 -1.55 0.30
N THR A 95 -3.18 -1.30 1.60
CA THR A 95 -3.26 0.04 2.17
C THR A 95 -1.90 0.74 2.08
N LYS A 96 -1.82 1.95 1.50
CA LYS A 96 -0.54 2.60 1.13
C LYS A 96 -0.16 3.75 2.06
N LYS A 97 1.15 3.83 2.40
CA LYS A 97 1.75 4.95 3.12
C LYS A 97 2.24 6.00 2.10
N GLY A 98 1.42 7.03 1.83
CA GLY A 98 1.78 8.12 0.92
C GLY A 98 2.42 9.29 1.67
N CYS A 99 1.64 10.07 2.40
CA CYS A 99 2.10 11.26 3.10
C CYS A 99 2.41 11.05 4.60
N ASP A 100 1.80 10.05 5.23
CA ASP A 100 1.91 9.73 6.66
C ASP A 100 1.46 10.85 7.63
N HIS A 101 0.66 11.79 7.13
CA HIS A 101 0.12 12.91 7.91
C HIS A 101 -1.28 13.36 7.45
N GLY A 102 -2.08 12.42 6.93
CA GLY A 102 -3.51 12.61 6.70
C GLY A 102 -3.91 13.40 5.46
N GLN A 103 -2.99 13.76 4.55
CA GLN A 103 -3.30 14.68 3.44
C GLN A 103 -3.66 13.98 2.13
N CYS A 104 -3.21 12.74 1.89
CA CYS A 104 -3.28 12.15 0.55
C CYS A 104 -4.36 11.08 0.37
N GLY A 105 -4.93 10.55 1.43
CA GLY A 105 -5.99 9.53 1.40
C GLY A 105 -5.57 8.14 0.93
N ALA A 106 -4.28 7.90 0.59
CA ALA A 106 -3.83 6.57 0.13
C ALA A 106 -3.92 5.49 1.20
N CYS A 107 -4.00 5.87 2.47
CA CYS A 107 -4.11 4.99 3.62
C CYS A 107 -5.56 4.78 4.10
N THR A 108 -6.56 5.19 3.35
CA THR A 108 -7.98 5.05 3.74
C THR A 108 -8.35 3.58 3.93
N VAL A 109 -8.93 3.28 5.07
CA VAL A 109 -9.56 2.00 5.44
C VAL A 109 -10.98 2.27 5.95
N HIS A 110 -11.79 1.24 6.12
CA HIS A 110 -13.05 1.39 6.86
C HIS A 110 -12.87 0.88 8.28
N VAL A 111 -13.38 1.64 9.24
CA VAL A 111 -13.54 1.24 10.63
C VAL A 111 -15.03 1.34 10.95
N ASP A 112 -15.65 0.23 11.29
CA ASP A 112 -17.12 0.11 11.47
C ASP A 112 -17.90 0.71 10.29
N GLY A 113 -17.40 0.46 9.07
CA GLY A 113 -18.00 0.93 7.83
C GLY A 113 -17.77 2.39 7.47
N ARG A 114 -17.08 3.18 8.32
CA ARG A 114 -16.73 4.58 8.07
C ARG A 114 -15.29 4.70 7.53
N ARG A 115 -15.06 5.58 6.59
CA ARG A 115 -13.69 5.84 6.07
C ARG A 115 -12.83 6.56 7.11
N VAL A 116 -11.65 6.01 7.36
CA VAL A 116 -10.66 6.52 8.33
C VAL A 116 -9.29 6.57 7.66
N LEU A 117 -8.53 7.63 7.95
CA LEU A 117 -7.13 7.74 7.52
C LEU A 117 -6.23 7.00 8.53
N SER A 118 -5.85 5.77 8.20
CA SER A 118 -5.13 4.89 9.12
C SER A 118 -3.75 5.41 9.56
N CYS A 119 -3.14 6.36 8.84
CA CYS A 119 -1.90 7.00 9.26
C CYS A 119 -2.06 8.01 10.43
N LEU A 120 -3.28 8.50 10.67
CA LEU A 120 -3.60 9.41 11.79
C LEU A 120 -4.28 8.73 12.97
N SER A 121 -4.45 7.42 12.91
CA SER A 121 -5.14 6.66 13.94
C SER A 121 -4.19 5.65 14.57
N LEU A 122 -4.18 5.52 15.90
CA LEU A 122 -3.37 4.54 16.60
C LEU A 122 -4.07 3.19 16.61
N ALA A 123 -3.32 2.10 16.41
CA ALA A 123 -3.89 0.76 16.37
C ALA A 123 -4.66 0.41 17.65
N LEU A 124 -4.15 0.82 18.81
CA LEU A 124 -4.77 0.55 20.11
C LEU A 124 -6.14 1.23 20.30
N MET A 125 -6.43 2.31 19.54
CA MET A 125 -7.74 3.00 19.63
C MET A 125 -8.87 2.21 18.98
N HIS A 126 -8.54 1.18 18.22
CA HIS A 126 -9.47 0.35 17.45
C HIS A 126 -9.63 -1.05 18.06
N ASP A 127 -9.33 -1.21 19.37
CA ASP A 127 -9.48 -2.49 20.04
C ASP A 127 -10.95 -2.96 19.98
N GLY A 128 -11.17 -4.15 19.40
CA GLY A 128 -12.50 -4.73 19.19
C GLY A 128 -13.30 -4.18 17.99
N GLU A 129 -12.80 -3.16 17.28
CA GLU A 129 -13.49 -2.59 16.10
C GLU A 129 -13.28 -3.42 14.83
N ASP A 130 -14.22 -3.30 13.88
CA ASP A 130 -14.21 -4.01 12.60
C ASP A 130 -13.51 -3.17 11.52
N ILE A 131 -12.34 -3.64 11.10
CA ILE A 131 -11.49 -2.95 10.13
C ILE A 131 -11.57 -3.66 8.78
N THR A 132 -11.98 -2.95 7.75
CA THR A 132 -11.95 -3.44 6.37
C THR A 132 -10.87 -2.70 5.57
N THR A 133 -9.93 -3.45 5.00
CA THR A 133 -8.92 -2.94 4.08
C THR A 133 -9.30 -3.24 2.63
N ILE A 134 -8.51 -2.75 1.68
CA ILE A 134 -8.75 -3.01 0.25
C ILE A 134 -8.76 -4.52 -0.08
N GLU A 135 -7.97 -5.32 0.65
CA GLU A 135 -7.93 -6.78 0.51
C GLU A 135 -9.23 -7.46 0.99
N GLY A 136 -10.00 -6.77 1.83
CA GLY A 136 -11.28 -7.29 2.36
C GLY A 136 -12.50 -6.95 1.51
N LEU A 137 -12.39 -6.08 0.49
CA LEU A 137 -13.53 -5.67 -0.34
C LEU A 137 -13.96 -6.74 -1.35
N GLY A 138 -13.01 -7.47 -1.92
CA GLY A 138 -13.29 -8.47 -2.95
C GLY A 138 -12.08 -9.36 -3.19
N THR A 139 -12.26 -10.36 -4.04
CA THR A 139 -11.20 -11.30 -4.45
C THR A 139 -10.93 -11.19 -5.94
N PRO A 140 -9.80 -11.67 -6.47
CA PRO A 140 -9.55 -11.70 -7.89
C PRO A 140 -10.63 -12.41 -8.72
N ALA A 141 -11.32 -13.41 -8.13
CA ALA A 141 -12.41 -14.14 -8.77
C ALA A 141 -13.77 -13.44 -8.65
N ALA A 142 -13.93 -12.54 -7.65
CA ALA A 142 -15.18 -11.83 -7.36
C ALA A 142 -14.85 -10.41 -6.86
N LEU A 143 -14.57 -9.52 -7.80
CA LEU A 143 -14.28 -8.12 -7.51
C LEU A 143 -15.50 -7.40 -6.95
N HIS A 144 -15.27 -6.49 -6.00
CA HIS A 144 -16.29 -5.53 -5.61
C HIS A 144 -16.67 -4.65 -6.83
N PRO A 145 -17.94 -4.22 -7.00
CA PRO A 145 -18.36 -3.41 -8.15
C PRO A 145 -17.50 -2.18 -8.38
N MET A 146 -17.05 -1.51 -7.32
CA MET A 146 -16.15 -0.36 -7.43
C MET A 146 -14.78 -0.76 -7.98
N GLN A 147 -14.22 -1.91 -7.58
CA GLN A 147 -12.95 -2.41 -8.12
C GLN A 147 -13.09 -2.72 -9.62
N ALA A 148 -14.18 -3.38 -10.02
CA ALA A 148 -14.48 -3.67 -11.42
C ALA A 148 -14.65 -2.38 -12.26
N ALA A 149 -15.33 -1.37 -11.72
CA ALA A 149 -15.50 -0.08 -12.39
C ALA A 149 -14.18 0.66 -12.57
N PHE A 150 -13.28 0.62 -11.57
CA PHE A 150 -11.95 1.23 -11.70
C PHE A 150 -11.12 0.56 -12.81
N LEU A 151 -11.23 -0.75 -12.99
CA LEU A 151 -10.59 -1.45 -14.11
C LEU A 151 -11.24 -1.06 -15.45
N ALA A 152 -12.57 -1.06 -15.54
CA ALA A 152 -13.31 -0.79 -16.77
C ALA A 152 -13.13 0.66 -17.29
N HIS A 153 -12.85 1.60 -16.41
CA HIS A 153 -12.68 3.03 -16.73
C HIS A 153 -11.21 3.48 -16.73
N ASP A 154 -10.22 2.58 -16.62
CA ASP A 154 -8.81 2.93 -16.48
C ASP A 154 -8.57 4.01 -15.40
N ALA A 155 -9.26 3.87 -14.24
CA ALA A 155 -9.30 4.87 -13.18
C ALA A 155 -8.03 4.89 -12.33
N TYR A 156 -6.90 4.51 -12.89
CA TYR A 156 -5.57 4.50 -12.28
C TYR A 156 -4.47 4.57 -13.34
N GLN A 157 -3.25 4.92 -12.92
CA GLN A 157 -2.04 4.81 -13.73
C GLN A 157 -0.97 4.04 -12.94
N CYS A 158 -0.26 4.67 -11.99
CA CYS A 158 0.73 3.98 -11.18
C CYS A 158 0.13 3.02 -10.13
N GLY A 159 -1.17 3.13 -9.84
CA GLY A 159 -1.87 2.27 -8.88
C GLY A 159 -1.68 2.63 -7.40
N TYR A 160 -0.76 3.56 -7.05
CA TYR A 160 -0.40 3.80 -5.66
C TYR A 160 -1.55 4.36 -4.80
N CYS A 161 -2.31 5.32 -5.30
CA CYS A 161 -3.47 5.91 -4.60
C CYS A 161 -4.76 5.09 -4.77
N THR A 162 -4.77 4.10 -5.64
CA THR A 162 -6.00 3.42 -6.10
C THR A 162 -6.72 2.72 -4.96
N CYS A 163 -6.01 2.08 -4.03
CA CYS A 163 -6.61 1.47 -2.84
C CYS A 163 -7.41 2.50 -2.04
N GLY A 164 -6.81 3.65 -1.71
CA GLY A 164 -7.49 4.72 -0.96
C GLY A 164 -8.65 5.34 -1.73
N GLN A 165 -8.51 5.52 -3.05
CA GLN A 165 -9.59 6.00 -3.92
C GLN A 165 -10.79 5.05 -3.89
N ILE A 166 -10.57 3.74 -4.04
CA ILE A 166 -11.63 2.73 -4.00
C ILE A 166 -12.28 2.69 -2.61
N MET A 167 -11.49 2.64 -1.53
CA MET A 167 -12.03 2.61 -0.17
C MET A 167 -12.88 3.84 0.12
N SER A 168 -12.42 5.04 -0.24
CA SER A 168 -13.20 6.27 -0.09
C SER A 168 -14.48 6.25 -0.93
N ALA A 169 -14.40 5.79 -2.18
CA ALA A 169 -15.54 5.72 -3.08
C ALA A 169 -16.62 4.74 -2.57
N VAL A 170 -16.22 3.59 -2.01
CA VAL A 170 -17.16 2.62 -1.43
C VAL A 170 -17.88 3.20 -0.20
N ALA A 171 -17.17 3.90 0.68
CA ALA A 171 -17.80 4.55 1.83
C ALA A 171 -18.77 5.67 1.39
N MET A 172 -18.37 6.45 0.37
CA MET A 172 -19.19 7.53 -0.19
C MET A 172 -20.54 7.06 -0.72
N LEU A 173 -20.68 5.79 -1.18
CA LEU A 173 -21.97 5.25 -1.60
C LEU A 173 -23.03 5.26 -0.50
N LYS A 174 -22.60 5.32 0.75
CA LYS A 174 -23.48 5.37 1.95
C LYS A 174 -23.63 6.79 2.52
N GLU A 175 -22.94 7.76 1.92
CA GLU A 175 -22.94 9.16 2.35
C GLU A 175 -23.86 10.01 1.45
N PRO A 176 -24.46 11.09 1.96
CA PRO A 176 -25.18 12.04 1.12
C PRO A 176 -24.27 12.64 0.05
N CYS A 177 -24.57 12.42 -1.22
CA CYS A 177 -23.79 12.91 -2.34
C CYS A 177 -24.74 13.38 -3.45
N GLY A 178 -24.56 14.61 -3.93
CA GLY A 178 -25.28 15.12 -5.07
C GLY A 178 -25.07 14.26 -6.33
N PRO A 179 -25.96 14.37 -7.34
CA PRO A 179 -25.92 13.47 -8.50
C PRO A 179 -24.80 13.78 -9.49
N ASP A 180 -24.24 14.97 -9.45
CA ASP A 180 -23.30 15.48 -10.43
C ASP A 180 -21.84 15.12 -10.12
N ASP A 181 -20.96 15.36 -11.08
CA ASP A 181 -19.52 15.09 -10.95
C ASP A 181 -18.84 16.04 -9.95
N ALA A 182 -19.40 17.24 -9.74
CA ALA A 182 -18.85 18.20 -8.80
C ALA A 182 -19.01 17.69 -7.36
N ALA A 183 -20.17 17.14 -7.02
CA ALA A 183 -20.43 16.52 -5.73
C ALA A 183 -19.49 15.32 -5.46
N VAL A 184 -19.24 14.48 -6.48
CA VAL A 184 -18.28 13.38 -6.35
C VAL A 184 -16.87 13.90 -6.13
N LYS A 185 -16.42 14.90 -6.89
CA LYS A 185 -15.10 15.52 -6.73
C LYS A 185 -14.92 16.12 -5.34
N GLU A 186 -15.94 16.78 -4.81
CA GLU A 186 -15.91 17.36 -3.46
C GLU A 186 -15.73 16.26 -2.40
N LEU A 187 -16.55 15.21 -2.41
CA LEU A 187 -16.46 14.12 -1.45
C LEU A 187 -15.18 13.30 -1.57
N MET A 188 -14.55 13.29 -2.74
CA MET A 188 -13.28 12.60 -3.02
C MET A 188 -12.06 13.51 -2.87
N SER A 189 -12.22 14.78 -2.50
CA SER A 189 -11.15 15.79 -2.44
C SER A 189 -10.00 15.43 -1.50
N GLY A 190 -10.27 14.62 -0.47
CA GLY A 190 -9.26 14.08 0.44
C GLY A 190 -8.36 12.96 -0.16
N ASN A 191 -8.60 12.54 -1.40
CA ASN A 191 -7.85 11.47 -2.06
C ASN A 191 -7.06 12.02 -3.25
N ILE A 192 -5.73 12.13 -3.10
CA ILE A 192 -4.85 12.72 -4.11
C ILE A 192 -4.34 11.67 -5.08
N CYS A 193 -4.49 11.94 -6.39
CA CYS A 193 -3.87 11.17 -7.47
C CYS A 193 -2.78 11.99 -8.16
N ARG A 194 -1.50 11.66 -7.93
CA ARG A 194 -0.38 12.39 -8.53
C ARG A 194 -0.29 12.22 -10.06
N CYS A 195 -0.83 11.14 -10.60
CA CYS A 195 -0.90 10.88 -12.04
C CYS A 195 -2.02 11.64 -12.75
N GLY A 196 -2.96 12.25 -12.00
CA GLY A 196 -4.04 13.03 -12.56
C GLY A 196 -5.20 12.22 -13.17
N ALA A 197 -5.40 10.97 -12.75
CA ALA A 197 -6.48 10.10 -13.27
C ALA A 197 -7.90 10.51 -12.80
N TYR A 198 -8.09 11.72 -12.31
CA TYR A 198 -9.36 12.19 -11.72
C TYR A 198 -10.59 12.05 -12.62
N PRO A 199 -10.52 12.37 -13.94
CA PRO A 199 -11.70 12.19 -14.81
C PRO A 199 -12.18 10.74 -14.83
N ASN A 200 -11.26 9.80 -14.94
CA ASN A 200 -11.55 8.37 -14.99
C ASN A 200 -12.04 7.85 -13.64
N ILE A 201 -11.45 8.33 -12.53
CA ILE A 201 -11.90 8.01 -11.17
C ILE A 201 -13.35 8.45 -10.97
N VAL A 202 -13.70 9.68 -11.34
CA VAL A 202 -15.07 10.19 -11.24
C VAL A 202 -16.01 9.37 -12.12
N ALA A 203 -15.62 9.05 -13.35
CA ALA A 203 -16.41 8.23 -14.25
C ALA A 203 -16.68 6.82 -13.69
N ALA A 204 -15.68 6.16 -13.11
CA ALA A 204 -15.83 4.87 -12.46
C ALA A 204 -16.80 4.93 -11.27
N ILE A 205 -16.68 5.94 -10.42
CA ILE A 205 -17.58 6.15 -9.29
C ILE A 205 -19.02 6.39 -9.73
N GLN A 206 -19.23 7.27 -10.72
CA GLN A 206 -20.55 7.56 -11.26
C GLN A 206 -21.18 6.34 -11.95
N HIS A 207 -20.36 5.49 -12.57
CA HIS A 207 -20.84 4.21 -13.15
C HIS A 207 -21.49 3.34 -12.06
N VAL A 208 -20.82 3.14 -10.92
CA VAL A 208 -21.35 2.34 -9.82
C VAL A 208 -22.59 2.98 -9.21
N ARG A 209 -22.55 4.31 -8.97
CA ARG A 209 -23.69 5.05 -8.38
C ARG A 209 -24.98 4.97 -9.20
N LYS A 210 -24.87 4.87 -10.53
CA LYS A 210 -26.03 4.71 -11.41
C LYS A 210 -26.56 3.27 -11.45
N SER A 211 -25.76 2.31 -10.99
CA SER A 211 -26.09 0.88 -11.02
C SER A 211 -26.66 0.38 -9.68
N THR A 212 -26.58 1.20 -8.63
CA THR A 212 -27.07 0.91 -7.26
C THR A 212 -28.37 1.62 -7.01
#